data_25e72e81522d6a4964de1a4647afc711
#
_entry.id   25e72e81522d6a4964de1a4647afc711
#
_cell.length_a   1.000
_cell.length_b   1.000
_cell.length_c   1.000
_cell.angle_alpha   90.00
_cell.angle_beta   90.00
_cell.angle_gamma   90.00
#
_symmetry.space_group_name_H-M   'P 1'
#
loop_
_entity.id
_entity.type
_entity.pdbx_description
1 polymer ?
#
loop_
_entity_poly.entity_id
_entity_poly.type
_entity_poly.pdbx_seq_one_letter_code
_entity_poly.pdbx_strand_id
1 'polypeptide(L)'
;ALPILFPFSDRFSLIKQGVKDMKGVSVISGGDYIISNATFPTYFIKGTDELAAQTKLDATVFATRIAPALNITVRFVGEEPTDKTTLAYNRAMREVFANNGIELKVIPREQKGHQVVSASTVRKALSEDDWETVYRMVPKSTLVYLKSPEGQAVIRKIKMAEAFKQMEAEEKAKAAEAKTEK
;
A
#
# COMPACT_ATOMS: atom_id res chain seq x y z
N ALA A 1 7.05 -9.71 -7.97
CA ALA A 1 6.61 -8.48 -7.30
C ALA A 1 6.52 -7.37 -8.33
N LEU A 2 5.41 -6.63 -8.35
CA LEU A 2 5.32 -5.42 -9.19
C LEU A 2 6.40 -4.43 -8.73
N PRO A 3 7.16 -3.82 -9.64
CA PRO A 3 8.15 -2.82 -9.28
C PRO A 3 7.47 -1.66 -8.54
N ILE A 4 8.18 -1.03 -7.60
CA ILE A 4 7.70 0.18 -6.92
C ILE A 4 7.53 1.26 -8.01
N LEU A 5 6.29 1.57 -8.35
CA LEU A 5 5.95 2.49 -9.44
C LEU A 5 6.26 3.95 -9.08
N PHE A 6 6.01 4.33 -7.82
CA PHE A 6 6.28 5.67 -7.31
C PHE A 6 7.56 5.66 -6.47
N PRO A 7 8.57 6.45 -6.79
CA PRO A 7 9.77 6.62 -5.96
C PRO A 7 9.41 7.01 -4.52
N PHE A 8 10.28 6.66 -3.57
CA PHE A 8 10.06 7.03 -2.17
C PHE A 8 9.97 8.55 -1.98
N SER A 9 10.84 9.31 -2.62
CA SER A 9 10.85 10.78 -2.60
C SER A 9 9.49 11.37 -2.96
N ASP A 10 8.89 10.87 -4.04
CA ASP A 10 7.62 11.36 -4.56
C ASP A 10 6.47 11.03 -3.61
N ARG A 11 6.43 9.77 -3.13
CA ARG A 11 5.43 9.35 -2.14
C ARG A 11 5.51 10.17 -0.87
N PHE A 12 6.73 10.41 -0.37
CA PHE A 12 6.96 11.20 0.83
C PHE A 12 6.54 12.66 0.65
N SER A 13 6.88 13.26 -0.50
CA SER A 13 6.45 14.61 -0.87
C SER A 13 4.94 14.74 -0.96
N LEU A 14 4.28 13.78 -1.61
CA LEU A 14 2.81 13.77 -1.74
C LEU A 14 2.11 13.66 -0.40
N ILE A 15 2.60 12.83 0.52
CA ILE A 15 2.07 12.73 1.89
C ILE A 15 2.23 14.08 2.60
N LYS A 16 3.43 14.67 2.57
CA LYS A 16 3.66 15.99 3.18
C LYS A 16 2.72 17.06 2.64
N GLN A 17 2.51 17.09 1.33
CA GLN A 17 1.58 18.03 0.70
C GLN A 17 0.12 17.75 1.09
N GLY A 18 -0.25 16.48 1.19
CA GLY A 18 -1.61 16.07 1.56
C GLY A 18 -2.02 16.46 2.97
N VAL A 19 -1.05 16.55 3.90
CA VAL A 19 -1.32 16.87 5.32
C VAL A 19 -0.84 18.26 5.74
N LYS A 20 -0.34 19.08 4.82
CA LYS A 20 0.32 20.37 5.11
C LYS A 20 -0.55 21.35 5.91
N ASP A 21 -1.86 21.28 5.72
CA ASP A 21 -2.84 22.15 6.37
C ASP A 21 -3.39 21.55 7.68
N MET A 22 -2.93 20.36 8.06
CA MET A 22 -3.33 19.68 9.28
C MET A 22 -2.43 20.09 10.46
N LYS A 23 -3.01 20.81 11.42
CA LYS A 23 -2.27 21.22 12.63
C LYS A 23 -1.89 20.00 13.47
N GLY A 24 -0.66 20.01 14.03
CA GLY A 24 -0.18 18.93 14.90
C GLY A 24 0.23 17.65 14.18
N VAL A 25 0.25 17.64 12.84
CA VAL A 25 0.71 16.49 12.04
C VAL A 25 2.14 16.69 11.58
N SER A 26 2.99 15.68 11.83
CA SER A 26 4.37 15.62 11.34
C SER A 26 4.55 14.38 10.46
N VAL A 27 5.22 14.53 9.33
CA VAL A 27 5.56 13.42 8.44
C VAL A 27 7.03 13.08 8.61
N ILE A 28 7.29 11.88 9.10
CA ILE A 28 8.64 11.34 9.30
C ILE A 28 8.82 10.04 8.50
N SER A 29 10.05 9.75 8.09
CA SER A 29 10.38 8.47 7.44
C SER A 29 10.48 7.37 8.51
N GLY A 30 9.95 6.19 8.22
CA GLY A 30 10.12 5.00 9.05
C GLY A 30 11.54 4.42 9.01
N GLY A 31 12.36 4.82 8.03
CA GLY A 31 13.70 4.29 7.82
C GLY A 31 13.71 2.77 7.69
N ASP A 32 14.74 2.15 8.27
CA ASP A 32 14.94 0.70 8.22
C ASP A 32 14.31 -0.04 9.41
N TYR A 33 13.44 0.62 10.16
CA TYR A 33 12.89 0.08 11.42
C TYR A 33 11.41 -0.30 11.34
N ILE A 34 10.67 0.16 10.33
CA ILE A 34 9.23 -0.10 10.18
C ILE A 34 8.96 -0.68 8.80
N ILE A 35 8.46 -1.91 8.74
CA ILE A 35 8.15 -2.63 7.48
C ILE A 35 9.34 -2.52 6.51
N SER A 36 10.49 -2.90 6.99
CA SER A 36 11.75 -2.85 6.23
C SER A 36 12.20 -4.26 5.84
N ASN A 37 13.20 -4.33 4.96
CA ASN A 37 13.85 -5.60 4.65
C ASN A 37 14.53 -6.25 5.87
N ALA A 38 14.85 -5.49 6.91
CA ALA A 38 15.45 -5.99 8.14
C ALA A 38 14.41 -6.59 9.11
N THR A 39 13.24 -5.96 9.23
CA THR A 39 12.21 -6.38 10.20
C THR A 39 11.12 -7.22 9.55
N PHE A 40 10.88 -7.04 8.25
CA PHE A 40 9.83 -7.75 7.53
C PHE A 40 10.22 -8.04 6.07
N PRO A 41 11.26 -8.86 5.81
CA PRO A 41 11.74 -9.14 4.46
C PRO A 41 10.67 -9.77 3.55
N THR A 42 9.79 -10.62 4.08
CA THR A 42 8.75 -11.28 3.27
C THR A 42 7.54 -10.40 2.96
N TYR A 43 7.45 -9.18 3.51
CA TYR A 43 6.39 -8.23 3.13
C TYR A 43 6.36 -7.98 1.62
N PHE A 44 7.54 -8.01 1.00
CA PHE A 44 7.72 -7.80 -0.45
C PHE A 44 7.66 -9.09 -1.26
N ILE A 45 7.61 -10.28 -0.60
CA ILE A 45 7.57 -11.60 -1.23
C ILE A 45 6.30 -12.30 -0.74
N LYS A 46 5.30 -12.47 -1.60
CA LYS A 46 4.03 -13.08 -1.21
C LYS A 46 4.17 -14.60 -1.00
N GLY A 47 3.54 -15.11 0.07
CA GLY A 47 3.23 -16.53 0.23
C GLY A 47 4.28 -17.38 0.95
N THR A 48 4.96 -16.85 1.98
CA THR A 48 5.88 -17.63 2.81
C THR A 48 5.27 -17.96 4.19
N ASP A 49 5.62 -19.12 4.75
CA ASP A 49 5.19 -19.55 6.08
C ASP A 49 5.77 -18.70 7.22
N GLU A 50 6.78 -17.89 6.92
CA GLU A 50 7.44 -16.98 7.85
C GLU A 50 6.66 -15.68 8.13
N LEU A 51 5.57 -15.45 7.41
CA LEU A 51 4.77 -14.21 7.49
C LEU A 51 4.34 -13.89 8.93
N ALA A 52 3.89 -14.89 9.68
CA ALA A 52 3.40 -14.70 11.06
C ALA A 52 4.51 -14.25 12.02
N ALA A 53 5.70 -14.85 11.92
CA ALA A 53 6.85 -14.49 12.76
C ALA A 53 7.33 -13.07 12.45
N GLN A 54 7.43 -12.71 11.18
CA GLN A 54 7.91 -11.39 10.76
C GLN A 54 6.91 -10.28 11.08
N THR A 55 5.60 -10.52 10.90
CA THR A 55 4.58 -9.55 11.31
C THR A 55 4.59 -9.29 12.81
N LYS A 56 4.79 -10.34 13.61
CA LYS A 56 4.91 -10.23 15.07
C LYS A 56 6.19 -9.51 15.47
N LEU A 57 7.32 -9.79 14.82
CA LEU A 57 8.60 -9.13 15.08
C LEU A 57 8.48 -7.62 14.82
N ASP A 58 8.00 -7.21 13.64
CA ASP A 58 7.87 -5.80 13.27
C ASP A 58 6.90 -5.06 14.22
N ALA A 59 5.76 -5.65 14.55
CA ALA A 59 4.82 -5.09 15.52
C ALA A 59 5.45 -4.96 16.92
N THR A 60 6.28 -5.92 17.34
CA THR A 60 6.97 -5.91 18.63
C THR A 60 8.04 -4.81 18.67
N VAL A 61 8.87 -4.69 17.63
CA VAL A 61 9.86 -3.60 17.52
C VAL A 61 9.17 -2.24 17.60
N PHE A 62 8.06 -2.08 16.88
CA PHE A 62 7.28 -0.85 16.97
C PHE A 62 6.79 -0.58 18.40
N ALA A 63 6.14 -1.55 19.03
CA ALA A 63 5.52 -1.39 20.35
C ALA A 63 6.54 -1.16 21.47
N THR A 64 7.71 -1.81 21.40
CA THR A 64 8.68 -1.80 22.52
C THR A 64 9.80 -0.78 22.34
N ARG A 65 10.06 -0.29 21.12
CA ARG A 65 11.16 0.64 20.83
C ARG A 65 10.67 1.98 20.28
N ILE A 66 9.80 1.96 19.28
CA ILE A 66 9.39 3.18 18.58
C ILE A 66 8.29 3.92 19.34
N ALA A 67 7.25 3.22 19.73
CA ALA A 67 6.12 3.82 20.41
C ALA A 67 6.51 4.52 21.73
N PRO A 68 7.33 3.93 22.62
CA PRO A 68 7.80 4.61 23.83
C PRO A 68 8.67 5.84 23.53
N ALA A 69 9.58 5.73 22.53
CA ALA A 69 10.48 6.81 22.18
C ALA A 69 9.76 8.05 21.63
N LEU A 70 8.58 7.86 21.01
CA LEU A 70 7.76 8.92 20.42
C LEU A 70 6.48 9.20 21.21
N ASN A 71 6.31 8.60 22.40
CA ASN A 71 5.11 8.71 23.24
C ASN A 71 3.82 8.33 22.46
N ILE A 72 3.89 7.31 21.62
CA ILE A 72 2.74 6.84 20.83
C ILE A 72 1.84 5.97 21.71
N THR A 73 0.60 6.39 21.88
CA THR A 73 -0.43 5.65 22.63
C THR A 73 -1.52 5.07 21.73
N VAL A 74 -1.64 5.57 20.49
CA VAL A 74 -2.64 5.12 19.51
C VAL A 74 -1.96 4.94 18.16
N ARG A 75 -2.27 3.84 17.47
CA ARG A 75 -1.89 3.63 16.07
C ARG A 75 -3.12 3.42 15.21
N PHE A 76 -3.17 4.11 14.08
CA PHE A 76 -4.21 3.94 13.08
C PHE A 76 -3.73 3.05 11.94
N VAL A 77 -4.60 2.16 11.48
CA VAL A 77 -4.38 1.31 10.30
C VAL A 77 -5.64 1.28 9.45
N GLY A 78 -5.47 1.13 8.14
CA GLY A 78 -6.60 0.92 7.24
C GLY A 78 -7.16 -0.49 7.36
N GLU A 79 -8.47 -0.62 7.20
CA GLU A 79 -9.10 -1.91 6.98
C GLU A 79 -8.57 -2.55 5.69
N GLU A 80 -8.31 -3.86 5.73
CA GLU A 80 -7.87 -4.62 4.57
C GLU A 80 -8.68 -5.91 4.47
N PRO A 81 -9.66 -5.99 3.54
CA PRO A 81 -10.52 -7.15 3.43
C PRO A 81 -9.92 -8.30 2.62
N THR A 82 -8.91 -8.06 1.79
CA THR A 82 -8.49 -9.00 0.75
C THR A 82 -7.03 -9.43 0.80
N ASP A 83 -6.12 -8.54 1.19
CA ASP A 83 -4.68 -8.88 1.22
C ASP A 83 -4.31 -9.65 2.49
N LYS A 84 -3.97 -10.93 2.31
CA LYS A 84 -3.64 -11.85 3.42
C LYS A 84 -2.45 -11.38 4.26
N THR A 85 -1.46 -10.73 3.65
CA THR A 85 -0.28 -10.21 4.35
C THR A 85 -0.67 -9.07 5.27
N THR A 86 -1.45 -8.12 4.79
CA THR A 86 -1.94 -7.00 5.59
C THR A 86 -2.90 -7.47 6.69
N LEU A 87 -3.75 -8.46 6.41
CA LEU A 87 -4.62 -9.07 7.43
C LEU A 87 -3.82 -9.72 8.55
N ALA A 88 -2.79 -10.49 8.21
CA ALA A 88 -1.90 -11.11 9.19
C ALA A 88 -1.17 -10.06 10.04
N TYR A 89 -0.70 -8.98 9.40
CA TYR A 89 -0.05 -7.87 10.08
C TYR A 89 -1.00 -7.12 11.03
N ASN A 90 -2.21 -6.80 10.59
CA ASN A 90 -3.23 -6.18 11.45
C ASN A 90 -3.60 -7.05 12.64
N ARG A 91 -3.62 -8.37 12.48
CA ARG A 91 -3.86 -9.32 13.57
C ARG A 91 -2.70 -9.33 14.57
N ALA A 92 -1.46 -9.41 14.09
CA ALA A 92 -0.27 -9.37 14.94
C ALA A 92 -0.18 -8.05 15.73
N MET A 93 -0.46 -6.91 15.08
CA MET A 93 -0.50 -5.62 15.78
C MET A 93 -1.56 -5.59 16.87
N ARG A 94 -2.75 -6.13 16.65
CA ARG A 94 -3.81 -6.16 17.67
C ARG A 94 -3.37 -6.91 18.93
N GLU A 95 -2.73 -8.07 18.75
CA GLU A 95 -2.20 -8.87 19.85
C GLU A 95 -1.06 -8.17 20.60
N VAL A 96 -0.05 -7.73 19.86
CA VAL A 96 1.15 -7.12 20.45
C VAL A 96 0.83 -5.79 21.14
N PHE A 97 -0.01 -4.95 20.53
CA PHE A 97 -0.30 -3.62 21.06
C PHE A 97 -1.17 -3.67 22.32
N ALA A 98 -2.12 -4.61 22.40
CA ALA A 98 -2.91 -4.82 23.62
C ALA A 98 -2.01 -5.12 24.82
N ASN A 99 -0.94 -5.90 24.62
CA ASN A 99 0.02 -6.25 25.67
C ASN A 99 1.03 -5.12 26.01
N ASN A 100 1.07 -4.05 25.21
CA ASN A 100 2.00 -2.92 25.38
C ASN A 100 1.29 -1.58 25.62
N GLY A 101 0.00 -1.58 25.91
CA GLY A 101 -0.75 -0.37 26.24
C GLY A 101 -0.96 0.59 25.05
N ILE A 102 -0.89 0.08 23.80
CA ILE A 102 -1.13 0.86 22.59
C ILE A 102 -2.51 0.53 22.05
N GLU A 103 -3.34 1.55 21.84
CA GLU A 103 -4.63 1.38 21.19
C GLU A 103 -4.45 1.24 19.67
N LEU A 104 -5.01 0.17 19.07
CA LEU A 104 -5.06 0.00 17.62
C LEU A 104 -6.44 0.41 17.10
N LYS A 105 -6.50 1.47 16.29
CA LYS A 105 -7.72 1.93 15.60
C LYS A 105 -7.69 1.51 14.14
N VAL A 106 -8.65 0.67 13.76
CA VAL A 106 -8.84 0.28 12.36
C VAL A 106 -9.81 1.26 11.71
N ILE A 107 -9.36 1.93 10.66
CA ILE A 107 -10.16 2.90 9.90
C ILE A 107 -10.82 2.16 8.74
N PRO A 108 -12.16 2.21 8.60
CA PRO A 108 -12.85 1.65 7.45
C PRO A 108 -12.34 2.25 6.13
N ARG A 109 -12.40 1.47 5.06
CA ARG A 109 -12.05 1.97 3.73
C ARG A 109 -13.03 3.04 3.26
N GLU A 110 -12.50 4.15 2.78
CA GLU A 110 -13.29 5.21 2.19
C GLU A 110 -13.92 4.74 0.88
N GLN A 111 -15.17 5.12 0.67
CA GLN A 111 -15.90 4.87 -0.57
C GLN A 111 -16.27 6.21 -1.23
N LYS A 112 -16.14 6.27 -2.54
CA LYS A 112 -16.62 7.38 -3.37
C LYS A 112 -17.69 6.84 -4.32
N GLY A 113 -18.95 7.16 -4.02
CA GLY A 113 -20.08 6.49 -4.64
C GLY A 113 -20.12 5.00 -4.28
N HIS A 114 -20.16 4.12 -5.27
CA HIS A 114 -20.15 2.67 -5.08
C HIS A 114 -18.76 2.03 -5.19
N GLN A 115 -17.71 2.82 -5.33
CA GLN A 115 -16.34 2.33 -5.51
C GLN A 115 -15.49 2.58 -4.27
N VAL A 116 -14.79 1.54 -3.83
CA VAL A 116 -13.79 1.63 -2.76
C VAL A 116 -12.56 2.39 -3.27
N VAL A 117 -12.14 3.39 -2.50
CA VAL A 117 -10.88 4.10 -2.79
C VAL A 117 -9.71 3.17 -2.54
N SER A 118 -9.00 2.79 -3.59
CA SER A 118 -7.83 1.92 -3.50
C SER A 118 -6.76 2.30 -4.53
N ALA A 119 -5.51 2.00 -4.20
CA ALA A 119 -4.40 2.22 -5.13
C ALA A 119 -4.53 1.37 -6.42
N SER A 120 -5.14 0.19 -6.34
CA SER A 120 -5.40 -0.67 -7.51
C SER A 120 -6.43 -0.04 -8.45
N THR A 121 -7.53 0.49 -7.91
CA THR A 121 -8.55 1.20 -8.68
C THR A 121 -7.97 2.42 -9.38
N VAL A 122 -7.17 3.24 -8.67
CA VAL A 122 -6.51 4.41 -9.26
C VAL A 122 -5.54 4.01 -10.37
N ARG A 123 -4.72 2.95 -10.17
CA ARG A 123 -3.80 2.48 -11.22
C ARG A 123 -4.54 1.97 -12.45
N LYS A 124 -5.63 1.23 -12.25
CA LYS A 124 -6.48 0.78 -13.35
C LYS A 124 -7.05 1.95 -14.14
N ALA A 125 -7.65 2.92 -13.45
CA ALA A 125 -8.19 4.14 -14.07
C ALA A 125 -7.11 4.89 -14.86
N LEU A 126 -5.89 5.02 -14.32
CA LEU A 126 -4.76 5.64 -15.03
C LEU A 126 -4.31 4.84 -16.26
N SER A 127 -4.40 3.51 -16.24
CA SER A 127 -4.05 2.70 -17.42
C SER A 127 -5.08 2.80 -18.54
N GLU A 128 -6.32 3.07 -18.20
CA GLU A 128 -7.47 3.20 -19.11
C GLU A 128 -7.77 4.67 -19.50
N ASP A 129 -6.94 5.64 -19.06
CA ASP A 129 -7.16 7.08 -19.21
C ASP A 129 -8.48 7.59 -18.61
N ASP A 130 -9.07 6.86 -17.65
CA ASP A 130 -10.26 7.27 -16.92
C ASP A 130 -9.93 8.33 -15.86
N TRP A 131 -9.73 9.53 -16.34
CA TRP A 131 -9.42 10.68 -15.47
C TRP A 131 -10.57 11.08 -14.57
N GLU A 132 -11.81 10.78 -14.91
CA GLU A 132 -12.96 11.07 -14.05
C GLU A 132 -12.87 10.28 -12.74
N THR A 133 -12.59 8.99 -12.82
CA THR A 133 -12.35 8.16 -11.65
C THR A 133 -11.12 8.62 -10.86
N VAL A 134 -10.01 8.96 -11.53
CA VAL A 134 -8.82 9.48 -10.86
C VAL A 134 -9.12 10.76 -10.08
N TYR A 135 -9.82 11.74 -10.68
CA TYR A 135 -10.20 12.99 -10.02
C TYR A 135 -11.02 12.78 -8.74
N ARG A 136 -11.88 11.78 -8.73
CA ARG A 136 -12.71 11.46 -7.56
C ARG A 136 -11.92 10.79 -6.43
N MET A 137 -10.86 10.04 -6.76
CA MET A 137 -10.20 9.14 -5.82
C MET A 137 -8.92 9.68 -5.20
N VAL A 138 -8.29 10.69 -5.79
CA VAL A 138 -7.01 11.18 -5.29
C VAL A 138 -7.06 12.64 -4.84
N PRO A 139 -6.21 13.05 -3.88
CA PRO A 139 -6.08 14.45 -3.46
C PRO A 139 -5.59 15.35 -4.58
N LYS A 140 -5.87 16.67 -4.46
CA LYS A 140 -5.41 17.69 -5.44
C LYS A 140 -3.89 17.66 -5.65
N SER A 141 -3.11 17.47 -4.58
CA SER A 141 -1.64 17.35 -4.66
C SER A 141 -1.20 16.20 -5.56
N THR A 142 -1.87 15.04 -5.47
CA THR A 142 -1.61 13.90 -6.32
C THR A 142 -2.00 14.18 -7.77
N LEU A 143 -3.11 14.89 -8.02
CA LEU A 143 -3.50 15.28 -9.38
C LEU A 143 -2.45 16.19 -10.04
N VAL A 144 -1.93 17.16 -9.28
CA VAL A 144 -0.85 18.04 -9.78
C VAL A 144 0.38 17.23 -10.13
N TYR A 145 0.79 16.29 -9.26
CA TYR A 145 1.91 15.41 -9.51
C TYR A 145 1.68 14.54 -10.76
N LEU A 146 0.52 13.91 -10.90
CA LEU A 146 0.22 13.04 -12.04
C LEU A 146 0.27 13.80 -13.39
N LYS A 147 0.06 15.10 -13.38
CA LYS A 147 0.17 15.97 -14.57
C LYS A 147 1.61 16.46 -14.83
N SER A 148 2.53 16.29 -13.89
CA SER A 148 3.94 16.65 -14.06
C SER A 148 4.68 15.67 -14.98
N PRO A 149 5.85 16.03 -15.52
CA PRO A 149 6.69 15.11 -16.31
C PRO A 149 7.01 13.80 -15.56
N GLU A 150 7.29 13.87 -14.26
CA GLU A 150 7.59 12.73 -13.39
C GLU A 150 6.36 11.82 -13.24
N GLY A 151 5.19 12.42 -12.97
CA GLY A 151 3.92 11.70 -12.87
C GLY A 151 3.54 11.04 -14.20
N GLN A 152 3.75 11.71 -15.32
CA GLN A 152 3.52 11.13 -16.65
C GLN A 152 4.46 9.94 -16.92
N ALA A 153 5.69 10.00 -16.44
CA ALA A 153 6.62 8.86 -16.53
C ALA A 153 6.12 7.65 -15.71
N VAL A 154 5.53 7.90 -14.54
CA VAL A 154 4.90 6.84 -13.73
C VAL A 154 3.67 6.26 -14.44
N ILE A 155 2.81 7.10 -15.02
CA ILE A 155 1.63 6.64 -15.78
C ILE A 155 2.05 5.72 -16.94
N ARG A 156 3.08 6.08 -17.68
CA ARG A 156 3.62 5.20 -18.75
C ARG A 156 4.04 3.82 -18.20
N LYS A 157 4.71 3.78 -17.05
CA LYS A 157 5.09 2.51 -16.40
C LYS A 157 3.86 1.70 -15.98
N ILE A 158 2.80 2.35 -15.48
CA ILE A 158 1.54 1.68 -15.14
C ILE A 158 0.93 1.05 -16.38
N LYS A 159 0.80 1.80 -17.48
CA LYS A 159 0.25 1.29 -18.74
C LYS A 159 1.04 0.11 -19.28
N MET A 160 2.36 0.19 -19.29
CA MET A 160 3.22 -0.93 -19.70
C MET A 160 3.03 -2.17 -18.83
N ALA A 161 2.96 -2.01 -17.50
CA ALA A 161 2.77 -3.12 -16.57
C ALA A 161 1.39 -3.80 -16.73
N GLU A 162 0.34 -3.04 -17.00
CA GLU A 162 -0.99 -3.61 -17.25
C GLU A 162 -1.07 -4.30 -18.61
N ALA A 163 -0.47 -3.73 -19.66
CA ALA A 163 -0.38 -4.38 -20.97
C ALA A 163 0.35 -5.72 -20.89
N PHE A 164 1.48 -5.77 -20.16
CA PHE A 164 2.23 -7.01 -19.95
C PHE A 164 1.40 -8.08 -19.22
N LYS A 165 0.65 -7.71 -18.18
CA LYS A 165 -0.25 -8.64 -17.48
C LYS A 165 -1.36 -9.19 -18.39
N GLN A 166 -1.91 -8.35 -19.26
CA GLN A 166 -2.93 -8.80 -20.21
C GLN A 166 -2.36 -9.81 -21.18
N MET A 167 -1.17 -9.56 -21.73
CA MET A 167 -0.48 -10.52 -22.60
C MET A 167 -0.23 -11.86 -21.91
N GLU A 168 0.31 -11.85 -20.67
CA GLU A 168 0.53 -13.07 -19.90
C GLU A 168 -0.80 -13.84 -19.62
N ALA A 169 -1.88 -13.11 -19.36
CA ALA A 169 -3.18 -13.73 -19.14
C ALA A 169 -3.74 -14.39 -20.41
N GLU A 170 -3.60 -13.73 -21.56
CA GLU A 170 -3.99 -14.28 -22.86
C GLU A 170 -3.17 -15.51 -23.25
N GLU A 171 -1.87 -15.49 -23.03
CA GLU A 171 -1.01 -16.66 -23.28
C GLU A 171 -1.40 -17.85 -22.41
N LYS A 172 -1.67 -17.60 -21.11
CA LYS A 172 -2.12 -18.65 -20.20
C LYS A 172 -3.50 -19.21 -20.58
N ALA A 173 -4.42 -18.36 -21.04
CA ALA A 173 -5.73 -18.80 -21.51
C ALA A 173 -5.59 -19.70 -22.75
N LYS A 174 -4.83 -19.29 -23.76
CA LYS A 174 -4.54 -20.07 -24.96
C LYS A 174 -3.88 -21.42 -24.62
N ALA A 175 -2.92 -21.41 -23.68
CA ALA A 175 -2.26 -22.64 -23.25
C ALA A 175 -3.19 -23.60 -22.47
N ALA A 176 -4.21 -23.07 -21.78
CA ALA A 176 -5.22 -23.89 -21.11
C ALA A 176 -6.21 -24.51 -22.10
N GLU A 177 -6.67 -23.76 -23.08
CA GLU A 177 -7.54 -24.23 -24.14
C GLU A 177 -6.88 -25.37 -24.95
N ALA A 178 -5.62 -25.21 -25.34
CA ALA A 178 -4.87 -26.23 -26.06
C ALA A 178 -4.64 -27.56 -25.29
N LYS A 179 -4.79 -27.54 -23.94
CA LYS A 179 -4.72 -28.73 -23.08
C LYS A 179 -6.05 -29.43 -22.91
N THR A 180 -7.15 -28.74 -23.17
CA THR A 180 -8.51 -29.30 -23.01
C THR A 180 -8.98 -29.99 -24.32
N GLU A 181 -8.35 -29.70 -25.44
CA GLU A 181 -8.63 -30.31 -26.75
C GLU A 181 -7.82 -31.60 -27.02
N LYS A 182 -7.03 -32.07 -26.06
CA LYS A 182 -6.31 -33.35 -26.11
C LYS A 182 -6.89 -34.38 -25.13
#